data_e4cc749fe4bcc01a0dff68851c88d368
#
_entry.id   e4cc749fe4bcc01a0dff68851c88d368
#
_cell.length_a   1.000
_cell.length_b   1.000
_cell.length_c   1.000
_cell.angle_alpha   90.00
_cell.angle_beta   90.00
_cell.angle_gamma   90.00
#
_symmetry.space_group_name_H-M   'P 1'
#
loop_
_entity.id
_entity.type
_entity.pdbx_description
1 polymer ?
#
loop_
_entity_poly.entity_id
_entity_poly.type
_entity_poly.pdbx_seq_one_letter_code
_entity_poly.pdbx_strand_id
1 'polypeptide(L)'
;MKVASLSATKGGSTVSVALIRPPMAFSRSSYASPINPPLGLAYLSAALKERGHHVVCIDAVGEDPTRLRVQPELDCFVRGLSATEIVERLPANLKAVGVSCMFSQEWLVTRDLINRVRLARPDLFVFVGGEHVTAVPEHVLDTCTAVDAVALGEGDEVIVDLVE
;
A
#
# COMPACT_ATOMS: atom_id res chain seq x y z
N MET A 1 14.65 14.88 -2.60
CA MET A 1 14.13 13.67 -3.24
C MET A 1 14.99 12.50 -2.76
N LYS A 2 14.51 11.74 -1.76
CA LYS A 2 15.20 10.52 -1.33
C LYS A 2 14.64 9.36 -2.16
N VAL A 3 15.35 8.97 -3.21
CA VAL A 3 15.17 7.67 -3.84
C VAL A 3 16.07 6.71 -3.07
N ALA A 4 15.52 5.99 -2.11
CA ALA A 4 16.23 4.89 -1.48
C ALA A 4 15.89 3.63 -2.28
N SER A 5 16.83 3.11 -3.04
CA SER A 5 16.78 1.73 -3.53
C SER A 5 17.33 0.82 -2.43
N LEU A 6 16.72 -0.35 -2.27
CA LEU A 6 17.38 -1.47 -1.60
C LEU A 6 18.67 -1.72 -2.40
N SER A 7 19.84 -1.63 -1.78
CA SER A 7 21.12 -1.68 -2.48
C SER A 7 21.20 -2.94 -3.34
N ALA A 8 21.27 -2.73 -4.66
CA ALA A 8 21.43 -3.77 -5.63
C ALA A 8 22.74 -4.54 -5.43
N THR A 9 22.66 -5.72 -4.85
CA THR A 9 23.64 -6.76 -5.11
C THR A 9 23.25 -7.38 -6.45
N LYS A 10 24.05 -7.16 -7.48
CA LYS A 10 23.94 -7.81 -8.79
C LYS A 10 24.05 -9.33 -8.62
N GLY A 11 22.90 -9.96 -8.52
CA GLY A 11 22.68 -11.38 -8.35
C GLY A 11 21.34 -11.50 -7.66
N GLY A 12 20.22 -11.55 -8.42
CA GLY A 12 18.87 -11.39 -7.94
C GLY A 12 18.50 -12.30 -6.78
N SER A 13 18.62 -11.80 -5.56
CA SER A 13 18.06 -12.51 -4.41
C SER A 13 16.54 -12.35 -4.46
N THR A 14 15.82 -13.47 -4.42
CA THR A 14 14.36 -13.48 -4.30
C THR A 14 13.92 -12.71 -3.06
N VAL A 15 13.13 -11.66 -3.24
CA VAL A 15 12.57 -10.84 -2.16
C VAL A 15 11.11 -11.24 -1.91
N SER A 16 10.69 -11.25 -0.66
CA SER A 16 9.29 -11.45 -0.27
C SER A 16 8.62 -10.10 -0.02
N VAL A 17 7.57 -9.79 -0.78
CA VAL A 17 6.88 -8.50 -0.81
C VAL A 17 5.41 -8.67 -0.53
N ALA A 18 4.81 -7.81 0.30
CA ALA A 18 3.37 -7.68 0.39
C ALA A 18 2.91 -6.43 -0.38
N LEU A 19 1.88 -6.58 -1.20
CA LEU A 19 1.19 -5.48 -1.87
C LEU A 19 -0.19 -5.33 -1.26
N ILE A 20 -0.51 -4.14 -0.77
CA ILE A 20 -1.72 -3.87 -0.02
C ILE A 20 -2.59 -2.86 -0.76
N ARG A 21 -3.84 -3.23 -1.03
CA ARG A 21 -4.92 -2.27 -1.22
C ARG A 21 -5.52 -1.97 0.13
N PRO A 22 -5.42 -0.72 0.64
CA PRO A 22 -5.96 -0.35 1.94
C PRO A 22 -7.50 -0.38 1.95
N PRO A 23 -8.13 -0.27 3.13
CA PRO A 23 -9.57 -0.09 3.21
C PRO A 23 -9.99 1.23 2.54
N MET A 24 -11.14 1.20 1.87
CA MET A 24 -11.69 2.33 1.13
C MET A 24 -12.36 3.32 2.08
N ALA A 25 -11.93 4.59 2.03
CA ALA A 25 -12.59 5.68 2.72
C ALA A 25 -13.48 6.48 1.75
N PHE A 26 -14.69 6.82 2.17
CA PHE A 26 -15.62 7.63 1.39
C PHE A 26 -16.55 8.46 2.28
N SER A 27 -17.01 9.60 1.74
CA SER A 27 -17.88 10.52 2.46
C SER A 27 -19.16 9.83 2.94
N ARG A 28 -19.65 10.19 4.12
CA ARG A 28 -20.95 9.73 4.65
C ARG A 28 -22.13 10.17 3.79
N SER A 29 -21.96 11.21 2.97
CA SER A 29 -22.95 11.69 2.01
C SER A 29 -22.82 11.07 0.62
N SER A 30 -21.89 10.13 0.40
CA SER A 30 -21.75 9.44 -0.89
C SER A 30 -22.96 8.63 -1.23
N TYR A 31 -23.50 8.84 -2.43
CA TYR A 31 -24.63 8.08 -2.95
C TYR A 31 -24.25 6.63 -3.30
N ALA A 32 -23.03 6.43 -3.77
CA ALA A 32 -22.52 5.11 -4.12
C ALA A 32 -21.01 5.01 -3.85
N SER A 33 -20.56 3.83 -3.52
CA SER A 33 -19.13 3.49 -3.38
C SER A 33 -18.88 2.14 -4.06
N PRO A 34 -18.71 2.11 -5.39
CA PRO A 34 -18.51 0.88 -6.13
C PRO A 34 -17.23 0.17 -5.71
N ILE A 35 -17.27 -1.16 -5.69
CA ILE A 35 -16.12 -2.01 -5.41
C ILE A 35 -15.65 -2.58 -6.74
N ASN A 36 -14.42 -2.25 -7.12
CA ASN A 36 -13.78 -2.79 -8.32
C ASN A 36 -12.64 -3.72 -7.92
N PRO A 37 -12.33 -4.76 -8.71
CA PRO A 37 -11.12 -5.56 -8.52
C PRO A 37 -9.86 -4.68 -8.55
N PRO A 38 -8.84 -4.95 -7.71
CA PRO A 38 -7.61 -4.17 -7.67
C PRO A 38 -6.66 -4.55 -8.80
N LEU A 39 -7.00 -4.20 -10.04
CA LEU A 39 -6.20 -4.55 -11.23
C LEU A 39 -4.76 -4.06 -11.13
N GLY A 40 -4.53 -2.86 -10.60
CA GLY A 40 -3.17 -2.34 -10.38
C GLY A 40 -2.32 -3.30 -9.53
N LEU A 41 -2.86 -3.82 -8.41
CA LEU A 41 -2.12 -4.80 -7.60
C LEU A 41 -1.84 -6.09 -8.36
N ALA A 42 -2.75 -6.53 -9.22
CA ALA A 42 -2.55 -7.73 -10.03
C ALA A 42 -1.38 -7.55 -11.03
N TYR A 43 -1.31 -6.39 -11.71
CA TYR A 43 -0.21 -6.06 -12.62
C TYR A 43 1.13 -5.97 -11.87
N LEU A 44 1.18 -5.23 -10.76
CA LEU A 44 2.39 -5.10 -9.92
C LEU A 44 2.86 -6.48 -9.40
N SER A 45 1.91 -7.31 -8.96
CA SER A 45 2.21 -8.68 -8.52
C SER A 45 2.77 -9.54 -9.66
N ALA A 46 2.23 -9.40 -10.87
CA ALA A 46 2.72 -10.13 -12.04
C ALA A 46 4.16 -9.69 -12.40
N ALA A 47 4.42 -8.40 -12.46
CA ALA A 47 5.75 -7.85 -12.75
C ALA A 47 6.82 -8.35 -11.77
N LEU A 48 6.53 -8.31 -10.46
CA LEU A 48 7.45 -8.82 -9.45
C LEU A 48 7.64 -10.33 -9.53
N LYS A 49 6.57 -11.11 -9.77
CA LYS A 49 6.65 -12.58 -9.91
C LYS A 49 7.45 -13.00 -11.14
N GLU A 50 7.35 -12.25 -12.24
CA GLU A 50 8.14 -12.48 -13.45
C GLU A 50 9.64 -12.33 -13.18
N ARG A 51 10.02 -11.50 -12.22
CA ARG A 51 11.41 -11.34 -11.74
C ARG A 51 11.81 -12.36 -10.65
N GLY A 52 10.92 -13.28 -10.29
CA GLY A 52 11.20 -14.35 -9.33
C GLY A 52 10.98 -13.97 -7.87
N HIS A 53 10.31 -12.83 -7.60
CA HIS A 53 9.98 -12.44 -6.23
C HIS A 53 8.75 -13.18 -5.69
N HIS A 54 8.68 -13.35 -4.37
CA HIS A 54 7.48 -13.86 -3.70
C HIS A 54 6.55 -12.72 -3.36
N VAL A 55 5.32 -12.75 -3.89
CA VAL A 55 4.35 -11.67 -3.71
C VAL A 55 3.08 -12.18 -3.03
N VAL A 56 2.71 -11.51 -1.93
CA VAL A 56 1.42 -11.67 -1.27
C VAL A 56 0.61 -10.39 -1.53
N CYS A 57 -0.62 -10.54 -2.00
CA CYS A 57 -1.55 -9.43 -2.16
C CYS A 57 -2.58 -9.47 -1.04
N ILE A 58 -2.84 -8.33 -0.40
CA ILE A 58 -3.90 -8.12 0.59
C ILE A 58 -4.84 -7.06 0.05
N ASP A 59 -6.03 -7.48 -0.38
CA ASP A 59 -7.10 -6.58 -0.78
C ASP A 59 -8.05 -6.38 0.39
N ALA A 60 -7.84 -5.33 1.18
CA ALA A 60 -8.64 -5.08 2.37
C ALA A 60 -10.14 -4.89 2.06
N VAL A 61 -10.47 -4.40 0.87
CA VAL A 61 -11.87 -4.23 0.44
C VAL A 61 -12.45 -5.53 -0.09
N GLY A 62 -11.68 -6.27 -0.90
CA GLY A 62 -12.14 -7.53 -1.48
C GLY A 62 -12.29 -8.65 -0.45
N GLU A 63 -11.45 -8.65 0.60
CA GLU A 63 -11.54 -9.65 1.68
C GLU A 63 -12.74 -9.44 2.62
N ASP A 64 -13.21 -8.19 2.77
CA ASP A 64 -14.41 -7.92 3.55
C ASP A 64 -15.22 -6.75 2.96
N PRO A 65 -15.90 -6.98 1.82
CA PRO A 65 -16.54 -5.92 1.06
C PRO A 65 -17.80 -5.35 1.71
N THR A 66 -18.39 -6.09 2.66
CA THR A 66 -19.63 -5.70 3.34
C THR A 66 -19.41 -4.94 4.63
N ARG A 67 -18.22 -5.02 5.22
CA ARG A 67 -17.94 -4.35 6.48
C ARG A 67 -17.78 -2.86 6.29
N LEU A 68 -18.65 -2.12 6.94
CA LEU A 68 -18.59 -0.66 7.04
C LEU A 68 -18.35 -0.25 8.49
N ARG A 69 -17.39 0.65 8.67
CA ARG A 69 -17.13 1.31 9.95
C ARG A 69 -17.28 2.82 9.76
N VAL A 70 -17.85 3.48 10.75
CA VAL A 70 -17.82 4.95 10.83
C VAL A 70 -16.47 5.37 11.40
N GLN A 71 -15.84 6.34 10.78
CA GLN A 71 -14.64 7.02 11.27
C GLN A 71 -15.04 8.45 11.66
N PRO A 72 -15.46 8.68 12.91
CA PRO A 72 -16.06 9.97 13.28
C PRO A 72 -15.09 11.14 13.13
N GLU A 73 -13.80 10.92 13.43
CA GLU A 73 -12.74 11.93 13.37
C GLU A 73 -12.49 12.44 11.94
N LEU A 74 -12.83 11.66 10.94
CA LEU A 74 -12.66 11.97 9.52
C LEU A 74 -14.00 12.23 8.82
N ASP A 75 -15.12 12.13 9.54
CA ASP A 75 -16.49 12.21 9.02
C ASP A 75 -16.71 11.33 7.77
N CYS A 76 -16.20 10.12 7.79
CA CYS A 76 -16.29 9.20 6.66
C CYS A 76 -16.73 7.79 7.08
N PHE A 77 -17.12 7.00 6.09
CA PHE A 77 -17.19 5.55 6.17
C PHE A 77 -15.88 4.93 5.69
N VAL A 78 -15.48 3.84 6.33
CA VAL A 78 -14.36 3.00 5.92
C VAL A 78 -14.85 1.58 5.67
N ARG A 79 -14.60 1.07 4.46
CA ARG A 79 -14.98 -0.28 4.04
C ARG A 79 -13.77 -1.20 3.95
N GLY A 80 -13.96 -2.45 4.42
CA GLY A 80 -12.97 -3.51 4.32
C GLY A 80 -12.31 -3.86 5.66
N LEU A 81 -11.19 -4.55 5.63
CA LEU A 81 -10.41 -4.92 6.80
C LEU A 81 -9.93 -3.70 7.58
N SER A 82 -9.74 -3.85 8.87
CA SER A 82 -9.04 -2.85 9.70
C SER A 82 -7.53 -2.91 9.48
N ALA A 83 -6.83 -1.84 9.82
CA ALA A 83 -5.37 -1.81 9.76
C ALA A 83 -4.72 -2.90 10.64
N THR A 84 -5.31 -3.23 11.80
CA THR A 84 -4.83 -4.31 12.66
C THR A 84 -4.94 -5.67 11.98
N GLU A 85 -6.09 -5.97 11.37
CA GLU A 85 -6.30 -7.23 10.65
C GLU A 85 -5.38 -7.37 9.43
N ILE A 86 -5.06 -6.25 8.76
CA ILE A 86 -4.08 -6.25 7.66
C ILE A 86 -2.68 -6.58 8.19
N VAL A 87 -2.26 -5.95 9.29
CA VAL A 87 -0.95 -6.20 9.91
C VAL A 87 -0.81 -7.67 10.35
N GLU A 88 -1.86 -8.25 10.92
CA GLU A 88 -1.90 -9.67 11.34
C GLU A 88 -1.76 -10.65 10.16
N ARG A 89 -2.10 -10.23 8.94
CA ARG A 89 -1.97 -11.03 7.71
C ARG A 89 -0.59 -10.95 7.06
N LEU A 90 0.29 -10.07 7.55
CA LEU A 90 1.63 -9.93 6.97
C LEU A 90 2.48 -11.16 7.29
N PRO A 91 3.01 -11.87 6.28
CA PRO A 91 3.94 -12.97 6.51
C PRO A 91 5.19 -12.54 7.28
N ALA A 92 5.71 -13.43 8.12
CA ALA A 92 6.89 -13.13 8.94
C ALA A 92 8.18 -12.88 8.12
N ASN A 93 8.28 -13.51 6.94
CA ASN A 93 9.48 -13.47 6.09
C ASN A 93 9.53 -12.30 5.10
N LEU A 94 8.63 -11.32 5.20
CA LEU A 94 8.62 -10.15 4.34
C LEU A 94 9.89 -9.31 4.48
N LYS A 95 10.27 -8.67 3.37
CA LYS A 95 11.32 -7.65 3.31
C LYS A 95 10.77 -6.27 2.92
N ALA A 96 9.69 -6.25 2.15
CA ALA A 96 9.08 -5.01 1.71
C ALA A 96 7.54 -5.06 1.78
N VAL A 97 6.94 -3.90 1.95
CA VAL A 97 5.49 -3.68 1.88
C VAL A 97 5.22 -2.49 0.97
N GLY A 98 4.45 -2.73 -0.08
CA GLY A 98 3.91 -1.68 -0.95
C GLY A 98 2.44 -1.42 -0.62
N VAL A 99 2.08 -0.16 -0.43
CA VAL A 99 0.69 0.26 -0.15
C VAL A 99 0.19 1.14 -1.28
N SER A 100 -0.99 0.83 -1.82
CA SER A 100 -1.63 1.64 -2.86
C SER A 100 -2.44 2.77 -2.24
N CYS A 101 -2.30 4.00 -2.76
CA CYS A 101 -3.18 5.11 -2.44
C CYS A 101 -3.63 5.81 -3.73
N MET A 102 -4.86 5.49 -4.16
CA MET A 102 -5.39 6.01 -5.43
C MET A 102 -6.07 7.36 -5.26
N PHE A 103 -6.77 7.58 -4.14
CA PHE A 103 -7.57 8.79 -3.94
C PHE A 103 -7.12 9.56 -2.71
N SER A 104 -7.07 10.89 -2.82
CA SER A 104 -6.62 11.77 -1.74
C SER A 104 -7.49 11.65 -0.47
N GLN A 105 -8.77 11.35 -0.62
CA GLN A 105 -9.68 11.12 0.50
C GLN A 105 -9.33 9.87 1.34
N GLU A 106 -8.56 8.93 0.77
CA GLU A 106 -8.13 7.71 1.44
C GLU A 106 -6.81 7.91 2.19
N TRP A 107 -6.09 9.02 1.96
CA TRP A 107 -4.74 9.21 2.47
C TRP A 107 -4.64 9.08 4.00
N LEU A 108 -5.55 9.66 4.76
CA LEU A 108 -5.49 9.61 6.22
C LEU A 108 -5.66 8.19 6.76
N VAL A 109 -6.52 7.38 6.14
CA VAL A 109 -6.72 5.97 6.49
C VAL A 109 -5.52 5.13 6.05
N THR A 110 -5.00 5.39 4.86
CA THR A 110 -3.80 4.75 4.32
C THR A 110 -2.58 5.05 5.19
N ARG A 111 -2.41 6.30 5.61
CA ARG A 111 -1.33 6.73 6.51
C ARG A 111 -1.40 6.04 7.88
N ASP A 112 -2.59 5.89 8.47
CA ASP A 112 -2.76 5.12 9.73
C ASP A 112 -2.32 3.67 9.55
N LEU A 113 -2.71 3.03 8.47
CA LEU A 113 -2.26 1.67 8.13
C LEU A 113 -0.73 1.60 8.02
N ILE A 114 -0.10 2.51 7.28
CA ILE A 114 1.36 2.55 7.10
C ILE A 114 2.08 2.71 8.45
N ASN A 115 1.59 3.60 9.32
CA ASN A 115 2.15 3.79 10.65
C ASN A 115 2.04 2.52 11.51
N ARG A 116 0.93 1.79 11.41
CA ARG A 116 0.74 0.51 12.12
C ARG A 116 1.65 -0.59 11.58
N VAL A 117 1.84 -0.66 10.27
CA VAL A 117 2.82 -1.57 9.65
C VAL A 117 4.21 -1.27 10.19
N ARG A 118 4.63 -0.02 10.19
CA ARG A 118 5.95 0.39 10.71
C ARG A 118 6.13 0.08 12.19
N LEU A 119 5.08 0.31 13.00
CA LEU A 119 5.12 0.01 14.44
C LEU A 119 5.28 -1.49 14.70
N ALA A 120 4.55 -2.32 13.97
CA ALA A 120 4.58 -3.78 14.12
C ALA A 120 5.84 -4.42 13.51
N ARG A 121 6.34 -3.85 12.42
CA ARG A 121 7.45 -4.37 11.62
C ARG A 121 8.40 -3.24 11.22
N PRO A 122 9.24 -2.77 12.15
CA PRO A 122 10.21 -1.68 11.90
C PRO A 122 11.31 -2.05 10.91
N ASP A 123 11.50 -3.33 10.65
CA ASP A 123 12.49 -3.92 9.74
C ASP A 123 12.09 -3.87 8.26
N LEU A 124 10.83 -3.62 7.94
CA LEU A 124 10.35 -3.66 6.56
C LEU A 124 10.69 -2.38 5.79
N PHE A 125 11.04 -2.54 4.52
CA PHE A 125 11.05 -1.44 3.56
C PHE A 125 9.60 -1.13 3.15
N VAL A 126 9.13 0.07 3.45
CA VAL A 126 7.74 0.49 3.19
C VAL A 126 7.72 1.53 2.08
N PHE A 127 7.04 1.20 1.00
CA PHE A 127 6.83 2.14 -0.11
C PHE A 127 5.34 2.34 -0.38
N VAL A 128 5.00 3.48 -0.96
CA VAL A 128 3.62 3.83 -1.31
C VAL A 128 3.57 4.37 -2.72
N GLY A 129 2.52 4.01 -3.46
CA GLY A 129 2.29 4.45 -4.83
C GLY A 129 0.81 4.68 -5.12
N GLY A 130 0.52 5.09 -6.35
CA GLY A 130 -0.81 5.40 -6.84
C GLY A 130 -1.00 6.88 -7.15
N GLU A 131 -2.17 7.25 -7.69
CA GLU A 131 -2.45 8.59 -8.20
C GLU A 131 -2.27 9.71 -7.17
N HIS A 132 -2.75 9.50 -5.93
CA HIS A 132 -2.55 10.49 -4.86
C HIS A 132 -1.07 10.75 -4.60
N VAL A 133 -0.28 9.68 -4.52
CA VAL A 133 1.16 9.76 -4.24
C VAL A 133 1.90 10.44 -5.37
N THR A 134 1.55 10.13 -6.62
CA THR A 134 2.12 10.77 -7.82
C THR A 134 1.79 12.27 -7.86
N ALA A 135 0.58 12.66 -7.44
CA ALA A 135 0.14 14.05 -7.46
C ALA A 135 0.79 14.91 -6.37
N VAL A 136 1.05 14.35 -5.18
CA VAL A 136 1.56 15.12 -4.02
C VAL A 136 2.63 14.36 -3.22
N PRO A 137 3.74 13.94 -3.85
CA PRO A 137 4.74 13.08 -3.22
C PRO A 137 5.42 13.71 -2.02
N GLU A 138 5.70 15.01 -2.06
CA GLU A 138 6.31 15.75 -0.96
C GLU A 138 5.39 15.75 0.27
N HIS A 139 4.09 16.01 0.08
CA HIS A 139 3.11 15.96 1.16
C HIS A 139 3.05 14.57 1.81
N VAL A 140 3.14 13.51 1.02
CA VAL A 140 3.16 12.12 1.52
C VAL A 140 4.38 11.90 2.41
N LEU A 141 5.58 12.27 1.94
CA LEU A 141 6.83 12.10 2.69
C LEU A 141 6.90 12.99 3.93
N ASP A 142 6.40 14.22 3.85
CA ASP A 142 6.42 15.17 4.97
C ASP A 142 5.42 14.76 6.08
N THR A 143 4.29 14.15 5.71
CA THR A 143 3.23 13.80 6.66
C THR A 143 3.27 12.36 7.15
N CYS A 144 4.12 11.49 6.56
CA CYS A 144 4.25 10.09 6.94
C CYS A 144 5.72 9.64 6.94
N THR A 145 6.40 9.80 8.06
CA THR A 145 7.80 9.39 8.25
C THR A 145 8.00 7.86 8.23
N ALA A 146 6.92 7.09 8.25
CA ALA A 146 6.93 5.63 8.17
C ALA A 146 7.13 5.12 6.73
N VAL A 147 7.06 6.00 5.72
CA VAL A 147 7.32 5.69 4.31
C VAL A 147 8.82 5.85 4.04
N ASP A 148 9.44 4.84 3.43
CA ASP A 148 10.83 4.88 3.00
C ASP A 148 10.98 5.40 1.57
N ALA A 149 10.00 5.09 0.68
CA ALA A 149 10.01 5.52 -0.71
C ALA A 149 8.60 5.75 -1.27
N VAL A 150 8.52 6.56 -2.32
CA VAL A 150 7.30 6.77 -3.11
C VAL A 150 7.52 6.27 -4.54
N ALA A 151 6.55 5.52 -5.06
CA ALA A 151 6.50 5.11 -6.46
C ALA A 151 5.69 6.16 -7.24
N LEU A 152 6.31 6.79 -8.24
CA LEU A 152 5.70 7.83 -9.06
C LEU A 152 5.42 7.32 -10.47
N GLY A 153 4.27 7.67 -11.01
CA GLY A 153 3.87 7.29 -12.37
C GLY A 153 3.40 5.83 -12.46
N GLU A 154 3.75 5.16 -13.56
CA GLU A 154 3.33 3.79 -13.83
C GLU A 154 4.08 2.80 -12.93
N GLY A 155 3.32 2.17 -12.05
CA GLY A 155 3.89 1.35 -10.97
C GLY A 155 4.58 0.07 -11.45
N ASP A 156 4.14 -0.52 -12.56
CA ASP A 156 4.72 -1.75 -13.13
C ASP A 156 6.16 -1.55 -13.66
N GLU A 157 6.49 -0.34 -14.12
CA GLU A 157 7.85 0.02 -14.51
C GLU A 157 8.77 0.27 -13.30
N VAL A 158 8.21 0.86 -12.24
CA VAL A 158 8.99 1.35 -11.09
C VAL A 158 9.15 0.30 -9.99
N ILE A 159 8.17 -0.60 -9.81
CA ILE A 159 8.12 -1.48 -8.64
C ILE A 159 9.28 -2.48 -8.59
N VAL A 160 9.76 -2.92 -9.74
CA VAL A 160 10.89 -3.86 -9.82
C VAL A 160 12.16 -3.16 -9.32
N ASP A 161 12.42 -1.96 -9.80
CA ASP A 161 13.60 -1.17 -9.39
C ASP A 161 13.57 -0.79 -7.89
N LEU A 162 12.36 -0.64 -7.31
CA LEU A 162 12.21 -0.36 -5.88
C LEU A 162 12.52 -1.58 -5.00
N VAL A 163 12.30 -2.78 -5.51
CA VAL A 163 12.43 -4.04 -4.75
C VAL A 163 13.82 -4.68 -4.94
N GLU A 164 14.45 -4.50 -6.09
CA GLU A 164 15.81 -4.96 -6.39
C GLU A 164 16.88 -3.95 -5.91
#